data_2dd28bb3f55bd1ac1048ee33c4b1d927
#
_entry.id   2dd28bb3f55bd1ac1048ee33c4b1d927
#
_cell.length_a   1.000
_cell.length_b   1.000
_cell.length_c   1.000
_cell.angle_alpha   90.00
_cell.angle_beta   90.00
_cell.angle_gamma   90.00
#
_symmetry.space_group_name_H-M   'P 1'
#
loop_
_entity.id
_entity.type
_entity.pdbx_description
1 polymer ?
#
loop_
_entity_poly.entity_id
_entity_poly.type
_entity_poly.pdbx_seq_one_letter_code
_entity_poly.pdbx_strand_id
1 'polypeptide(L)'
;MGNKTETEEKASFQNKAQNKAQDAEFEKKPHSRYRTARGILIFWTLFVGIGAVGGAAMMFLNPDGSLTGMDGMLPFFQVLPFADVLFQNFIFPGIALLIVNGISNLTAAVLLIKNRRIGVLLGGLFGVTLMLWIVIQFIIFPLNFMSTVFFVFGVLQAATGYAALVFLKQEEFKVNAAEYPAVGTDKKALVVYFSRMGYVKKQAYEAANRTGAVICEIKAAERTEGTLGFWWCGRYGMHRWAMPIQTPDADPAEFEHVTIVTPVWVFAIAAPVREFCRRFAGRIREVDYIVVHHMNARFDSAAEEMDTLLKTKHTAFVSIRCRTGKFKIIP
;
A
#
# COMPACT_ATOMS: atom_id res chain seq x y z
N MET A 1 -37.85 -13.91 -45.20
CA MET A 1 -36.47 -13.45 -44.96
C MET A 1 -36.39 -12.47 -43.74
N GLY A 2 -37.48 -12.07 -43.09
CA GLY A 2 -37.51 -11.06 -42.01
C GLY A 2 -37.23 -11.54 -40.57
N ASN A 3 -37.21 -12.85 -40.31
CA ASN A 3 -37.18 -13.36 -38.93
C ASN A 3 -35.75 -13.67 -38.38
N LYS A 4 -34.73 -13.68 -39.21
CA LYS A 4 -33.31 -13.96 -38.81
C LYS A 4 -32.61 -12.71 -38.29
N THR A 5 -32.88 -11.56 -38.88
CA THR A 5 -32.27 -10.27 -38.49
C THR A 5 -32.76 -9.76 -37.12
N GLU A 6 -34.04 -9.98 -36.79
CA GLU A 6 -34.62 -9.54 -35.52
C GLU A 6 -34.12 -10.36 -34.30
N THR A 7 -33.81 -11.64 -34.53
CA THR A 7 -33.28 -12.54 -33.50
C THR A 7 -31.79 -12.24 -33.22
N GLU A 8 -31.02 -11.89 -34.25
CA GLU A 8 -29.60 -11.50 -34.11
C GLU A 8 -29.46 -10.12 -33.46
N GLU A 9 -30.34 -9.19 -33.73
CA GLU A 9 -30.37 -7.87 -33.11
C GLU A 9 -30.75 -7.94 -31.61
N LYS A 10 -31.76 -8.78 -31.26
CA LYS A 10 -32.10 -9.03 -29.85
C LYS A 10 -31.01 -9.75 -29.08
N ALA A 11 -30.29 -10.70 -29.68
CA ALA A 11 -29.14 -11.37 -29.08
C ALA A 11 -27.96 -10.40 -28.88
N SER A 12 -27.72 -9.50 -29.83
CA SER A 12 -26.71 -8.44 -29.70
C SER A 12 -27.03 -7.43 -28.60
N PHE A 13 -28.32 -7.06 -28.46
CA PHE A 13 -28.76 -6.15 -27.40
C PHE A 13 -28.69 -6.80 -26.00
N GLN A 14 -29.01 -8.08 -25.88
CA GLN A 14 -28.91 -8.83 -24.63
C GLN A 14 -27.44 -9.04 -24.23
N ASN A 15 -26.55 -9.34 -25.18
CA ASN A 15 -25.11 -9.44 -24.92
C ASN A 15 -24.50 -8.08 -24.50
N LYS A 16 -24.92 -6.97 -25.12
CA LYS A 16 -24.50 -5.62 -24.71
C LYS A 16 -25.03 -5.24 -23.32
N ALA A 17 -26.24 -5.63 -22.99
CA ALA A 17 -26.83 -5.38 -21.66
C ALA A 17 -26.18 -6.25 -20.58
N GLN A 18 -25.87 -7.53 -20.88
CA GLN A 18 -25.14 -8.41 -19.98
C GLN A 18 -23.68 -7.96 -19.76
N ASN A 19 -22.99 -7.55 -20.82
CA ASN A 19 -21.64 -6.99 -20.69
C ASN A 19 -21.65 -5.68 -19.89
N LYS A 20 -22.63 -4.81 -20.10
CA LYS A 20 -22.79 -3.58 -19.33
C LYS A 20 -23.17 -3.82 -17.85
N ALA A 21 -23.90 -4.88 -17.55
CA ALA A 21 -24.21 -5.30 -16.19
C ALA A 21 -23.00 -5.97 -15.51
N GLN A 22 -22.23 -6.78 -16.23
CA GLN A 22 -20.95 -7.31 -15.74
C GLN A 22 -19.90 -6.22 -15.54
N ASP A 23 -19.81 -5.24 -16.43
CA ASP A 23 -18.94 -4.07 -16.27
C ASP A 23 -19.37 -3.19 -15.07
N ALA A 24 -20.67 -3.03 -14.83
CA ALA A 24 -21.20 -2.29 -13.68
C ALA A 24 -21.02 -3.03 -12.34
N GLU A 25 -21.02 -4.37 -12.34
CA GLU A 25 -20.72 -5.18 -11.17
C GLU A 25 -19.19 -5.19 -10.86
N PHE A 26 -18.35 -5.05 -11.90
CA PHE A 26 -16.90 -4.85 -11.77
C PHE A 26 -16.53 -3.42 -11.31
N GLU A 27 -17.42 -2.44 -11.46
CA GLU A 27 -17.20 -1.03 -11.10
C GLU A 27 -17.45 -0.68 -9.63
N LYS A 28 -17.79 -1.64 -8.77
CA LYS A 28 -17.64 -1.47 -7.31
C LYS A 28 -16.14 -1.36 -7.02
N LYS A 29 -15.64 -0.12 -7.04
CA LYS A 29 -14.24 0.22 -6.65
C LYS A 29 -13.87 -0.59 -5.42
N PRO A 30 -12.90 -1.50 -5.51
CA PRO A 30 -12.50 -2.30 -4.37
C PRO A 30 -12.11 -1.35 -3.22
N HIS A 31 -12.42 -1.72 -1.97
CA HIS A 31 -12.02 -0.94 -0.81
C HIS A 31 -10.52 -0.68 -0.88
N SER A 32 -10.15 0.57 -1.12
CA SER A 32 -8.75 0.96 -1.26
C SER A 32 -8.03 0.69 0.05
N ARG A 33 -6.78 0.22 -0.02
CA ARG A 33 -5.94 -0.04 1.17
C ARG A 33 -5.75 1.24 1.98
N TYR A 34 -5.59 2.36 1.29
CA TYR A 34 -5.52 3.68 1.92
C TYR A 34 -6.79 3.99 2.71
N ARG A 35 -7.97 3.75 2.14
CA ARG A 35 -9.25 4.01 2.83
C ARG A 35 -9.36 3.20 4.12
N THR A 36 -8.96 1.92 4.10
CA THR A 36 -8.94 1.07 5.29
C THR A 36 -7.96 1.60 6.33
N ALA A 37 -6.70 1.87 5.94
CA ALA A 37 -5.67 2.37 6.87
C ALA A 37 -6.04 3.75 7.43
N ARG A 38 -6.63 4.64 6.61
CA ARG A 38 -7.15 5.92 7.07
C ARG A 38 -8.25 5.76 8.12
N GLY A 39 -9.18 4.82 7.91
CA GLY A 39 -10.25 4.53 8.87
C GLY A 39 -9.70 4.07 10.23
N ILE A 40 -8.71 3.19 10.23
CA ILE A 40 -8.02 2.73 11.44
C ILE A 40 -7.25 3.90 12.11
N LEU A 41 -6.61 4.76 11.31
CA LEU A 41 -5.90 5.92 11.85
C LEU A 41 -6.86 6.95 12.47
N ILE A 42 -8.05 7.16 11.89
CA ILE A 42 -9.12 7.99 12.49
C ILE A 42 -9.53 7.40 13.84
N PHE A 43 -9.72 6.09 13.93
CA PHE A 43 -10.03 5.43 15.19
C PHE A 43 -8.97 5.74 16.26
N TRP A 44 -7.68 5.52 15.95
CA TRP A 44 -6.59 5.77 16.90
C TRP A 44 -6.51 7.23 17.33
N THR A 45 -6.61 8.17 16.39
CA THR A 45 -6.53 9.61 16.71
C THR A 45 -7.72 10.09 17.55
N LEU A 46 -8.92 9.57 17.31
CA LEU A 46 -10.08 9.86 18.14
C LEU A 46 -9.95 9.21 19.51
N PHE A 47 -9.55 7.95 19.59
CA PHE A 47 -9.41 7.22 20.85
C PHE A 47 -8.40 7.90 21.78
N VAL A 48 -7.20 8.20 21.28
CA VAL A 48 -6.16 8.88 22.06
C VAL A 48 -6.57 10.32 22.40
N GLY A 49 -7.12 11.06 21.41
CA GLY A 49 -7.52 12.45 21.61
C GLY A 49 -8.64 12.62 22.64
N ILE A 50 -9.70 11.83 22.54
CA ILE A 50 -10.82 11.87 23.52
C ILE A 50 -10.34 11.41 24.89
N GLY A 51 -9.55 10.32 24.95
CA GLY A 51 -8.98 9.85 26.20
C GLY A 51 -8.11 10.89 26.90
N ALA A 52 -7.26 11.61 26.14
CA ALA A 52 -6.42 12.67 26.67
C ALA A 52 -7.23 13.88 27.15
N VAL A 53 -8.30 14.27 26.45
CA VAL A 53 -9.22 15.32 26.90
C VAL A 53 -9.93 14.92 28.22
N GLY A 54 -10.41 13.67 28.29
CA GLY A 54 -11.02 13.14 29.51
C GLY A 54 -10.05 13.11 30.69
N GLY A 55 -8.82 12.62 30.45
CA GLY A 55 -7.77 12.61 31.48
C GLY A 55 -7.39 14.01 31.96
N ALA A 56 -7.25 14.97 31.04
CA ALA A 56 -6.98 16.37 31.38
C ALA A 56 -8.14 17.00 32.20
N ALA A 57 -9.39 16.72 31.80
CA ALA A 57 -10.55 17.19 32.51
C ALA A 57 -10.59 16.67 33.98
N MET A 58 -10.27 15.38 34.19
CA MET A 58 -10.12 14.80 35.51
C MET A 58 -9.05 15.51 36.34
N MET A 59 -7.89 15.81 35.75
CA MET A 59 -6.80 16.55 36.41
C MET A 59 -7.19 17.99 36.78
N PHE A 60 -8.03 18.66 35.97
CA PHE A 60 -8.51 20.01 36.26
C PHE A 60 -9.59 20.02 37.31
N LEU A 61 -10.46 19.01 37.38
CA LEU A 61 -11.51 18.89 38.37
C LEU A 61 -10.99 18.47 39.77
N ASN A 62 -9.85 17.74 39.76
CA ASN A 62 -9.21 17.29 41.01
C ASN A 62 -7.68 17.50 40.91
N PRO A 63 -7.20 18.75 41.08
CA PRO A 63 -5.80 19.10 40.89
C PRO A 63 -4.83 18.46 41.88
N ASP A 64 -5.27 18.08 43.07
CA ASP A 64 -4.48 17.37 44.09
C ASP A 64 -4.45 15.84 43.87
N GLY A 65 -5.33 15.32 43.01
CA GLY A 65 -5.41 13.89 42.69
C GLY A 65 -6.10 13.02 43.74
N SER A 66 -6.58 13.59 44.84
CA SER A 66 -7.13 12.85 46.00
C SER A 66 -8.35 12.00 45.65
N LEU A 67 -9.29 12.52 44.82
CA LEU A 67 -10.50 11.80 44.41
C LEU A 67 -10.23 10.68 43.43
N THR A 68 -9.13 10.74 42.68
CA THR A 68 -8.76 9.77 41.65
C THR A 68 -7.69 8.80 42.12
N GLY A 69 -7.16 8.94 43.34
CA GLY A 69 -6.04 8.17 43.86
C GLY A 69 -4.71 8.44 43.14
N MET A 70 -4.60 9.60 42.48
CA MET A 70 -3.41 10.02 41.76
C MET A 70 -2.45 10.86 42.63
N ASP A 71 -2.84 11.26 43.83
CA ASP A 71 -2.04 12.05 44.75
C ASP A 71 -0.66 11.42 45.05
N GLY A 72 -0.60 10.08 45.17
CA GLY A 72 0.63 9.31 45.29
C GLY A 72 1.60 9.42 44.12
N MET A 73 1.18 9.99 42.99
CA MET A 73 2.04 10.18 41.80
C MET A 73 2.82 11.49 41.82
N LEU A 74 2.37 12.51 42.57
CA LEU A 74 3.02 13.83 42.61
C LEU A 74 4.50 13.80 43.05
N PRO A 75 4.92 12.98 44.04
CA PRO A 75 6.32 12.86 44.40
C PRO A 75 7.24 12.41 43.27
N PHE A 76 6.75 11.57 42.36
CA PHE A 76 7.55 11.09 41.23
C PHE A 76 7.85 12.18 40.19
N PHE A 77 7.02 13.20 40.07
CA PHE A 77 7.27 14.33 39.17
C PHE A 77 8.43 15.22 39.63
N GLN A 78 8.85 15.12 40.90
CA GLN A 78 9.89 15.98 41.49
C GLN A 78 11.27 15.74 40.87
N VAL A 79 11.47 14.73 40.06
CA VAL A 79 12.69 14.49 39.27
C VAL A 79 12.78 15.35 38.01
N LEU A 80 11.67 16.00 37.64
CA LEU A 80 11.60 16.83 36.43
C LEU A 80 12.16 18.24 36.66
N PRO A 81 12.70 18.88 35.62
CA PRO A 81 13.09 20.29 35.70
C PRO A 81 11.90 21.19 36.07
N PHE A 82 12.15 22.17 36.94
CA PHE A 82 11.14 23.12 37.44
C PHE A 82 9.98 22.44 38.16
N ALA A 83 10.22 21.30 38.82
CA ALA A 83 9.19 20.54 39.50
C ALA A 83 8.56 21.33 40.66
N ASP A 84 9.34 22.14 41.36
CA ASP A 84 8.94 23.03 42.41
C ASP A 84 7.91 24.09 41.99
N VAL A 85 7.79 24.38 40.70
CA VAL A 85 6.82 25.34 40.15
C VAL A 85 5.70 24.67 39.36
N LEU A 86 6.06 23.71 38.50
CA LEU A 86 5.14 23.17 37.49
C LEU A 86 4.41 21.90 37.93
N PHE A 87 4.96 21.12 38.86
CA PHE A 87 4.46 19.79 39.21
C PHE A 87 4.03 19.69 40.69
N GLN A 88 3.54 20.78 41.26
CA GLN A 88 2.97 20.78 42.61
C GLN A 88 1.53 20.25 42.66
N ASN A 89 0.89 20.17 41.52
CA ASN A 89 -0.44 19.61 41.34
C ASN A 89 -0.59 19.13 39.89
N PHE A 90 -1.77 18.60 39.51
CA PHE A 90 -2.05 18.05 38.17
C PHE A 90 -2.48 19.09 37.14
N ILE A 91 -2.51 20.41 37.46
CA ILE A 91 -2.92 21.43 36.45
C ILE A 91 -1.97 21.46 35.28
N PHE A 92 -0.66 21.58 35.51
CA PHE A 92 0.32 21.62 34.40
C PHE A 92 0.41 20.32 33.64
N PRO A 93 0.50 19.11 34.26
CA PRO A 93 0.37 17.83 33.54
C PRO A 93 -0.89 17.71 32.72
N GLY A 94 -2.04 18.21 33.26
CA GLY A 94 -3.31 18.21 32.52
C GLY A 94 -3.28 19.11 31.27
N ILE A 95 -2.70 20.32 31.36
CA ILE A 95 -2.51 21.23 30.25
C ILE A 95 -1.61 20.55 29.16
N ALA A 96 -0.50 19.97 29.60
CA ALA A 96 0.42 19.29 28.69
C ALA A 96 -0.24 18.09 28.00
N LEU A 97 -1.00 17.27 28.74
CA LEU A 97 -1.75 16.14 28.19
C LEU A 97 -2.81 16.62 27.18
N LEU A 98 -3.55 17.67 27.51
CA LEU A 98 -4.58 18.25 26.64
C LEU A 98 -3.99 18.74 25.31
N ILE A 99 -2.88 19.47 25.36
CA ILE A 99 -2.27 20.05 24.16
C ILE A 99 -1.59 18.96 23.32
N VAL A 100 -0.69 18.16 23.95
CA VAL A 100 0.20 17.24 23.25
C VAL A 100 -0.55 16.02 22.72
N ASN A 101 -1.48 15.46 23.48
CA ASN A 101 -2.20 14.25 23.08
C ASN A 101 -3.68 14.49 22.77
N GLY A 102 -4.34 15.48 23.41
CA GLY A 102 -5.74 15.78 23.19
C GLY A 102 -6.00 16.56 21.90
N ILE A 103 -5.73 17.86 21.90
CA ILE A 103 -6.03 18.77 20.78
C ILE A 103 -5.29 18.34 19.51
N SER A 104 -4.04 17.92 19.63
CA SER A 104 -3.24 17.45 18.48
C SER A 104 -3.91 16.28 17.75
N ASN A 105 -4.27 15.21 18.49
CA ASN A 105 -4.90 14.04 17.91
C ASN A 105 -6.31 14.34 17.37
N LEU A 106 -7.13 15.14 18.05
CA LEU A 106 -8.43 15.56 17.54
C LEU A 106 -8.31 16.41 16.28
N THR A 107 -7.31 17.29 16.19
CA THR A 107 -7.01 18.04 14.97
C THR A 107 -6.65 17.10 13.82
N ALA A 108 -5.79 16.10 14.07
CA ALA A 108 -5.46 15.10 13.06
C ALA A 108 -6.69 14.30 12.63
N ALA A 109 -7.57 13.91 13.57
CA ALA A 109 -8.82 13.22 13.26
C ALA A 109 -9.72 14.04 12.32
N VAL A 110 -9.92 15.33 12.61
CA VAL A 110 -10.70 16.23 11.74
C VAL A 110 -10.09 16.34 10.35
N LEU A 111 -8.76 16.47 10.23
CA LEU A 111 -8.07 16.54 8.96
C LEU A 111 -8.18 15.22 8.17
N LEU A 112 -8.12 14.08 8.85
CA LEU A 112 -8.32 12.75 8.26
C LEU A 112 -9.76 12.58 7.77
N ILE A 113 -10.77 12.98 8.56
CA ILE A 113 -12.18 12.94 8.17
C ILE A 113 -12.41 13.80 6.92
N LYS A 114 -11.81 15.00 6.88
CA LYS A 114 -11.85 15.90 5.71
C LYS A 114 -10.95 15.42 4.54
N ASN A 115 -10.39 14.21 4.62
CA ASN A 115 -9.51 13.64 3.60
C ASN A 115 -8.30 14.51 3.22
N ARG A 116 -7.76 15.26 4.19
CA ARG A 116 -6.58 16.09 3.97
C ARG A 116 -5.30 15.25 4.13
N ARG A 117 -4.38 15.35 3.15
CA ARG A 117 -3.09 14.63 3.15
C ARG A 117 -2.26 14.87 4.42
N ILE A 118 -2.26 16.12 4.89
CA ILE A 118 -1.56 16.50 6.13
C ILE A 118 -2.07 15.74 7.35
N GLY A 119 -3.36 15.38 7.39
CA GLY A 119 -3.94 14.58 8.48
C GLY A 119 -3.31 13.19 8.59
N VAL A 120 -2.90 12.58 7.46
CA VAL A 120 -2.21 11.27 7.47
C VAL A 120 -0.84 11.38 8.11
N LEU A 121 -0.09 12.45 7.76
CA LEU A 121 1.23 12.70 8.34
C LEU A 121 1.13 12.99 9.83
N LEU A 122 0.25 13.92 10.23
CA LEU A 122 0.07 14.32 11.61
C LEU A 122 -0.46 13.17 12.48
N GLY A 123 -1.44 12.40 11.99
CA GLY A 123 -1.97 11.25 12.73
C GLY A 123 -0.91 10.20 13.05
N GLY A 124 0.00 9.91 12.10
CA GLY A 124 1.15 9.03 12.35
C GLY A 124 2.18 9.64 13.30
N LEU A 125 2.50 10.93 13.13
CA LEU A 125 3.45 11.66 13.99
C LEU A 125 2.96 11.70 15.44
N PHE A 126 1.66 11.92 15.67
CA PHE A 126 1.11 11.96 17.03
C PHE A 126 1.10 10.59 17.72
N GLY A 127 1.16 9.48 16.98
CA GLY A 127 1.49 8.18 17.55
C GLY A 127 2.92 8.15 18.12
N VAL A 128 3.88 8.77 17.42
CA VAL A 128 5.26 8.90 17.92
C VAL A 128 5.32 9.82 19.13
N THR A 129 4.59 10.94 19.12
CA THR A 129 4.55 11.83 20.31
C THR A 129 3.96 11.15 21.52
N LEU A 130 2.92 10.30 21.34
CA LEU A 130 2.37 9.48 22.43
C LEU A 130 3.42 8.50 22.97
N MET A 131 4.17 7.82 22.10
CA MET A 131 5.27 6.96 22.56
C MET A 131 6.30 7.72 23.38
N LEU A 132 6.73 8.90 22.92
CA LEU A 132 7.70 9.74 23.66
C LEU A 132 7.13 10.22 25.00
N TRP A 133 5.85 10.58 25.04
CA TRP A 133 5.15 10.92 26.28
C TRP A 133 5.21 9.76 27.29
N ILE A 134 4.94 8.54 26.83
CA ILE A 134 5.00 7.37 27.69
C ILE A 134 6.43 7.00 28.09
N VAL A 135 7.42 7.20 27.21
CA VAL A 135 8.84 7.01 27.58
C VAL A 135 9.21 7.93 28.75
N ILE A 136 8.77 9.18 28.75
CA ILE A 136 8.96 10.09 29.90
C ILE A 136 8.27 9.51 31.16
N GLN A 137 7.04 8.97 31.02
CA GLN A 137 6.37 8.33 32.14
C GLN A 137 7.14 7.10 32.69
N PHE A 138 7.75 6.29 31.83
CA PHE A 138 8.59 5.17 32.28
C PHE A 138 9.85 5.59 33.02
N ILE A 139 10.35 6.80 32.78
CA ILE A 139 11.49 7.37 33.52
C ILE A 139 11.03 7.89 34.89
N ILE A 140 9.83 8.49 34.95
CA ILE A 140 9.30 9.14 36.16
C ILE A 140 8.65 8.12 37.10
N PHE A 141 7.82 7.23 36.56
CA PHE A 141 7.03 6.29 37.34
C PHE A 141 7.57 4.86 37.27
N PRO A 142 7.32 4.03 38.28
CA PRO A 142 7.50 2.59 38.15
C PRO A 142 6.72 2.03 36.96
N LEU A 143 7.28 0.99 36.35
CA LEU A 143 6.62 0.32 35.22
C LEU A 143 5.22 -0.11 35.62
N ASN A 144 4.21 0.35 34.89
CA ASN A 144 2.82 0.07 35.17
C ASN A 144 2.06 -0.35 33.90
N PHE A 145 0.95 -1.05 34.11
CA PHE A 145 0.15 -1.60 33.01
C PHE A 145 -0.40 -0.51 32.08
N MET A 146 -0.91 0.60 32.63
CA MET A 146 -1.55 1.66 31.82
C MET A 146 -0.55 2.31 30.88
N SER A 147 0.62 2.72 31.39
CA SER A 147 1.67 3.30 30.53
C SER A 147 2.11 2.33 29.44
N THR A 148 2.26 1.03 29.77
CA THR A 148 2.63 0.00 28.79
C THR A 148 1.58 -0.12 27.68
N VAL A 149 0.30 -0.14 28.04
CA VAL A 149 -0.81 -0.22 27.07
C VAL A 149 -0.84 1.02 26.14
N PHE A 150 -0.69 2.22 26.70
CA PHE A 150 -0.66 3.44 25.89
C PHE A 150 0.60 3.55 25.02
N PHE A 151 1.74 3.01 25.44
CA PHE A 151 2.90 2.89 24.58
C PHE A 151 2.61 2.02 23.36
N VAL A 152 1.97 0.86 23.56
CA VAL A 152 1.54 -0.02 22.45
C VAL A 152 0.56 0.69 21.53
N PHE A 153 -0.39 1.46 22.07
CA PHE A 153 -1.30 2.26 21.23
C PHE A 153 -0.56 3.30 20.39
N GLY A 154 0.45 3.97 20.94
CA GLY A 154 1.33 4.87 20.20
C GLY A 154 2.03 4.16 19.04
N VAL A 155 2.58 2.97 19.27
CA VAL A 155 3.20 2.13 18.22
C VAL A 155 2.18 1.79 17.13
N LEU A 156 0.99 1.32 17.50
CA LEU A 156 -0.07 0.95 16.54
C LEU A 156 -0.55 2.15 15.73
N GLN A 157 -0.72 3.31 16.36
CA GLN A 157 -1.08 4.55 15.69
C GLN A 157 0.01 5.00 14.71
N ALA A 158 1.28 5.02 15.11
CA ALA A 158 2.41 5.40 14.27
C ALA A 158 2.56 4.44 13.07
N ALA A 159 2.48 3.14 13.30
CA ALA A 159 2.55 2.12 12.26
C ALA A 159 1.39 2.24 11.26
N THR A 160 0.16 2.50 11.76
CA THR A 160 -1.01 2.73 10.92
C THR A 160 -0.86 4.00 10.08
N GLY A 161 -0.33 5.08 10.67
CA GLY A 161 -0.04 6.33 9.97
C GLY A 161 0.99 6.15 8.86
N TYR A 162 2.08 5.42 9.13
CA TYR A 162 3.07 5.07 8.11
C TYR A 162 2.46 4.24 6.98
N ALA A 163 1.68 3.20 7.31
CA ALA A 163 1.01 2.37 6.31
C ALA A 163 0.04 3.20 5.45
N ALA A 164 -0.76 4.08 6.07
CA ALA A 164 -1.67 4.97 5.36
C ALA A 164 -0.93 5.92 4.41
N LEU A 165 0.21 6.47 4.82
CA LEU A 165 1.05 7.33 3.98
C LEU A 165 1.62 6.58 2.76
N VAL A 166 2.10 5.35 2.97
CA VAL A 166 2.60 4.50 1.87
C VAL A 166 1.47 4.17 0.89
N PHE A 167 0.30 3.78 1.39
CA PHE A 167 -0.84 3.44 0.53
C PHE A 167 -1.39 4.66 -0.22
N LEU A 168 -1.40 5.84 0.40
CA LEU A 168 -1.74 7.08 -0.27
C LEU A 168 -0.82 7.37 -1.46
N LYS A 169 0.51 7.28 -1.24
CA LYS A 169 1.49 7.45 -2.31
C LYS A 169 1.36 6.41 -3.44
N GLN A 170 0.96 5.18 -3.11
CA GLN A 170 0.72 4.15 -4.10
C GLN A 170 -0.52 4.45 -4.96
N GLU A 171 -1.60 4.96 -4.37
CA GLU A 171 -2.81 5.33 -5.10
C GLU A 171 -2.66 6.61 -5.94
N GLU A 172 -1.81 7.52 -5.50
CA GLU A 172 -1.47 8.74 -6.25
C GLU A 172 -0.56 8.47 -7.45
N PHE A 173 0.15 7.33 -7.47
CA PHE A 173 1.09 6.99 -8.53
C PHE A 173 0.33 6.54 -9.79
N LYS A 174 0.39 7.38 -10.82
CA LYS A 174 -0.25 7.12 -12.12
C LYS A 174 0.79 7.22 -13.24
N VAL A 175 0.59 6.42 -14.27
CA VAL A 175 1.40 6.44 -15.50
C VAL A 175 0.53 6.99 -16.62
N ASN A 176 0.98 8.09 -17.23
CA ASN A 176 0.32 8.68 -18.37
C ASN A 176 0.94 8.12 -19.66
N ALA A 177 0.17 7.34 -20.41
CA ALA A 177 0.64 6.72 -21.66
C ALA A 177 1.08 7.74 -22.72
N ALA A 178 0.51 8.95 -22.71
CA ALA A 178 0.87 10.00 -23.67
C ALA A 178 2.31 10.52 -23.52
N GLU A 179 2.97 10.25 -22.40
CA GLU A 179 4.38 10.60 -22.16
C GLU A 179 5.37 9.66 -22.90
N TYR A 180 4.86 8.59 -23.55
CA TYR A 180 5.65 7.53 -24.18
C TYR A 180 5.30 7.39 -25.68
N PRO A 181 5.64 8.37 -26.53
CA PRO A 181 5.16 8.44 -27.92
C PRO A 181 5.72 7.36 -28.84
N ALA A 182 6.87 6.75 -28.51
CA ALA A 182 7.45 5.70 -29.33
C ALA A 182 6.85 4.31 -29.11
N VAL A 183 6.01 4.13 -28.09
CA VAL A 183 5.35 2.84 -27.80
C VAL A 183 4.49 2.40 -28.99
N GLY A 184 4.73 1.17 -29.48
CA GLY A 184 4.01 0.54 -30.58
C GLY A 184 4.47 0.96 -31.97
N THR A 185 5.59 1.65 -32.12
CA THR A 185 6.20 1.98 -33.43
C THR A 185 6.93 0.80 -34.07
N ASP A 186 7.53 -0.09 -33.27
CA ASP A 186 8.11 -1.34 -33.69
C ASP A 186 7.12 -2.49 -33.45
N LYS A 187 6.66 -3.13 -34.52
CA LYS A 187 5.70 -4.27 -34.49
C LYS A 187 6.35 -5.62 -34.26
N LYS A 188 7.69 -5.70 -34.22
CA LYS A 188 8.44 -6.93 -34.02
C LYS A 188 8.79 -7.19 -32.57
N ALA A 189 8.75 -6.16 -31.74
CA ALA A 189 9.05 -6.22 -30.32
C ALA A 189 7.79 -6.06 -29.45
N LEU A 190 7.70 -6.84 -28.38
CA LEU A 190 6.58 -6.82 -27.42
C LEU A 190 7.11 -6.63 -26.00
N VAL A 191 6.51 -5.71 -25.26
CA VAL A 191 6.68 -5.61 -23.81
C VAL A 191 5.42 -6.11 -23.11
N VAL A 192 5.55 -7.20 -22.36
CA VAL A 192 4.47 -7.80 -21.57
C VAL A 192 4.68 -7.48 -20.11
N TYR A 193 3.66 -7.02 -19.40
CA TYR A 193 3.81 -6.69 -18.00
C TYR A 193 2.56 -7.01 -17.16
N PHE A 194 2.79 -7.22 -15.87
CA PHE A 194 1.75 -7.21 -14.85
C PHE A 194 2.04 -6.13 -13.81
N SER A 195 1.08 -5.26 -13.53
CA SER A 195 1.27 -4.18 -12.57
C SER A 195 0.05 -3.99 -11.68
N ARG A 196 0.27 -4.05 -10.35
CA ARG A 196 -0.78 -3.84 -9.36
C ARG A 196 -0.89 -2.39 -8.89
N MET A 197 0.24 -1.67 -8.81
CA MET A 197 0.37 -0.32 -8.24
C MET A 197 0.90 0.72 -9.22
N GLY A 198 0.98 0.40 -10.50
CA GLY A 198 1.52 1.30 -11.52
C GLY A 198 3.05 1.31 -11.63
N TYR A 199 3.81 0.87 -10.61
CA TYR A 199 5.29 0.93 -10.65
C TYR A 199 5.89 0.08 -11.77
N VAL A 200 5.42 -1.14 -11.93
CA VAL A 200 5.84 -2.03 -13.02
C VAL A 200 5.35 -1.48 -14.36
N LYS A 201 4.12 -0.96 -14.43
CA LYS A 201 3.57 -0.30 -15.61
C LYS A 201 4.50 0.82 -16.11
N LYS A 202 5.02 1.66 -15.20
CA LYS A 202 5.97 2.71 -15.57
C LYS A 202 7.22 2.12 -16.23
N GLN A 203 7.83 1.09 -15.65
CA GLN A 203 9.03 0.45 -16.21
C GLN A 203 8.75 -0.24 -17.54
N ALA A 204 7.55 -0.81 -17.71
CA ALA A 204 7.13 -1.39 -18.98
C ALA A 204 6.98 -0.32 -20.07
N TYR A 205 6.35 0.82 -19.76
CA TYR A 205 6.25 1.94 -20.70
C TYR A 205 7.61 2.57 -21.03
N GLU A 206 8.50 2.71 -20.05
CA GLU A 206 9.87 3.18 -20.29
C GLU A 206 10.66 2.22 -21.20
N ALA A 207 10.53 0.90 -20.99
CA ALA A 207 11.16 -0.11 -21.86
C ALA A 207 10.56 -0.08 -23.26
N ALA A 208 9.23 -0.09 -23.40
CA ALA A 208 8.56 -0.04 -24.68
C ALA A 208 8.87 1.24 -25.46
N ASN A 209 8.91 2.40 -24.79
CA ASN A 209 9.24 3.67 -25.44
C ASN A 209 10.69 3.71 -25.95
N ARG A 210 11.63 3.04 -25.24
CA ARG A 210 13.04 2.97 -25.64
C ARG A 210 13.26 2.08 -26.87
N THR A 211 12.48 0.99 -26.99
CA THR A 211 12.61 0.02 -28.08
C THR A 211 11.58 0.20 -29.19
N GLY A 212 10.58 1.03 -29.00
CA GLY A 212 9.44 1.14 -29.90
C GLY A 212 8.40 0.02 -29.74
N ALA A 213 8.61 -0.94 -28.84
CA ALA A 213 7.83 -2.15 -28.72
C ALA A 213 6.33 -1.92 -28.49
N VAL A 214 5.52 -2.86 -28.95
CA VAL A 214 4.10 -2.96 -28.59
C VAL A 214 4.00 -3.32 -27.11
N ILE A 215 2.99 -2.79 -26.41
CA ILE A 215 2.79 -3.05 -24.99
C ILE A 215 1.54 -3.90 -24.75
N CYS A 216 1.65 -4.91 -23.87
CA CYS A 216 0.56 -5.80 -23.50
C CYS A 216 0.49 -5.98 -21.99
N GLU A 217 -0.65 -5.69 -21.38
CA GLU A 217 -0.89 -5.88 -19.96
C GLU A 217 -1.46 -7.27 -19.68
N ILE A 218 -0.83 -8.03 -18.79
CA ILE A 218 -1.39 -9.28 -18.28
C ILE A 218 -2.53 -8.93 -17.34
N LYS A 219 -3.75 -9.32 -17.69
CA LYS A 219 -4.94 -9.15 -16.86
C LYS A 219 -5.19 -10.42 -16.05
N ALA A 220 -5.11 -10.33 -14.72
CA ALA A 220 -5.47 -11.43 -13.86
C ALA A 220 -6.99 -11.70 -13.95
N ALA A 221 -7.37 -12.99 -13.95
CA ALA A 221 -8.78 -13.37 -13.88
C ALA A 221 -9.35 -13.30 -12.46
N GLU A 222 -8.46 -13.19 -11.46
CA GLU A 222 -8.83 -13.05 -10.05
C GLU A 222 -8.56 -11.65 -9.51
N ARG A 223 -9.13 -11.38 -8.35
CA ARG A 223 -9.00 -10.07 -7.70
C ARG A 223 -7.56 -9.82 -7.23
N THR A 224 -6.92 -8.78 -7.75
CA THR A 224 -5.57 -8.36 -7.37
C THR A 224 -5.55 -7.02 -6.64
N GLU A 225 -6.65 -6.28 -6.61
CA GLU A 225 -6.73 -4.92 -6.09
C GLU A 225 -7.29 -4.83 -4.66
N GLY A 226 -7.02 -3.71 -4.00
CA GLY A 226 -7.48 -3.42 -2.65
C GLY A 226 -6.79 -4.26 -1.58
N THR A 227 -7.35 -4.25 -0.36
CA THR A 227 -6.81 -4.99 0.79
C THR A 227 -6.93 -6.50 0.61
N LEU A 228 -8.10 -6.99 0.19
CA LEU A 228 -8.31 -8.42 -0.04
C LEU A 228 -7.44 -8.94 -1.20
N GLY A 229 -7.35 -8.19 -2.30
CA GLY A 229 -6.47 -8.54 -3.41
C GLY A 229 -4.99 -8.59 -3.00
N PHE A 230 -4.55 -7.74 -2.07
CA PHE A 230 -3.18 -7.82 -1.53
C PHE A 230 -2.91 -9.14 -0.81
N TRP A 231 -3.80 -9.54 0.10
CA TRP A 231 -3.66 -10.81 0.83
C TRP A 231 -3.77 -12.00 -0.11
N TRP A 232 -4.66 -11.93 -1.11
CA TRP A 232 -4.83 -12.97 -2.10
C TRP A 232 -3.58 -13.15 -2.98
N CYS A 233 -3.02 -12.06 -3.49
CA CYS A 233 -1.74 -12.06 -4.20
C CYS A 233 -0.60 -12.61 -3.34
N GLY A 234 -0.56 -12.25 -2.06
CA GLY A 234 0.41 -12.76 -1.09
C GLY A 234 0.32 -14.27 -0.93
N ARG A 235 -0.90 -14.83 -0.82
CA ARG A 235 -1.13 -16.28 -0.74
C ARG A 235 -0.62 -17.01 -1.99
N TYR A 236 -0.94 -16.51 -3.18
CA TYR A 236 -0.43 -17.07 -4.43
C TYR A 236 1.12 -17.04 -4.48
N GLY A 237 1.71 -15.93 -4.06
CA GLY A 237 3.16 -15.79 -3.99
C GLY A 237 3.82 -16.77 -3.02
N MET A 238 3.26 -16.94 -1.82
CA MET A 238 3.78 -17.87 -0.80
C MET A 238 3.77 -19.33 -1.27
N HIS A 239 2.70 -19.74 -1.94
CA HIS A 239 2.55 -21.13 -2.42
C HIS A 239 3.16 -21.37 -3.82
N ARG A 240 3.74 -20.34 -4.45
CA ARG A 240 4.26 -20.43 -5.83
C ARG A 240 3.20 -20.89 -6.83
N TRP A 241 1.93 -20.62 -6.59
CA TRP A 241 0.86 -20.93 -7.52
C TRP A 241 0.83 -19.98 -8.69
N ALA A 242 0.42 -20.48 -9.86
CA ALA A 242 0.09 -19.68 -11.01
C ALA A 242 -1.34 -19.13 -10.84
N MET A 243 -1.53 -17.83 -11.06
CA MET A 243 -2.85 -17.19 -10.97
C MET A 243 -3.48 -17.14 -12.37
N PRO A 244 -4.72 -17.60 -12.56
CA PRO A 244 -5.40 -17.53 -13.84
C PRO A 244 -5.37 -16.12 -14.44
N ILE A 245 -5.12 -16.04 -15.75
CA ILE A 245 -5.11 -14.78 -16.50
C ILE A 245 -6.12 -14.82 -17.63
N GLN A 246 -6.61 -13.65 -18.00
CA GLN A 246 -7.39 -13.47 -19.24
C GLN A 246 -6.49 -13.74 -20.45
N THR A 247 -7.09 -13.94 -21.62
CA THR A 247 -6.32 -14.04 -22.87
C THR A 247 -5.61 -12.71 -23.12
N PRO A 248 -4.27 -12.71 -23.29
CA PRO A 248 -3.54 -11.49 -23.61
C PRO A 248 -4.04 -10.85 -24.90
N ASP A 249 -3.99 -9.53 -24.97
CA ASP A 249 -4.43 -8.76 -26.14
C ASP A 249 -3.49 -8.94 -27.36
N ALA A 250 -2.27 -9.51 -27.15
CA ALA A 250 -1.30 -9.86 -28.19
C ALA A 250 -0.73 -11.26 -27.95
N ASP A 251 -0.54 -12.06 -28.99
CA ASP A 251 0.14 -13.37 -28.89
C ASP A 251 1.67 -13.16 -28.93
N PRO A 252 2.40 -13.45 -27.82
CA PRO A 252 3.85 -13.25 -27.79
C PRO A 252 4.62 -14.09 -28.84
N ALA A 253 4.03 -15.16 -29.35
CA ALA A 253 4.66 -16.01 -30.39
C ALA A 253 4.79 -15.32 -31.77
N GLU A 254 4.02 -14.25 -32.00
CA GLU A 254 4.06 -13.47 -33.25
C GLU A 254 5.22 -12.46 -33.28
N PHE A 255 5.91 -12.24 -32.13
CA PHE A 255 6.98 -11.25 -32.01
C PHE A 255 8.36 -11.91 -32.07
N GLU A 256 9.33 -11.17 -32.62
CA GLU A 256 10.72 -11.61 -32.67
C GLU A 256 11.36 -11.55 -31.30
N HIS A 257 11.06 -10.50 -30.53
CA HIS A 257 11.61 -10.23 -29.18
C HIS A 257 10.52 -9.85 -28.18
N VAL A 258 10.57 -10.44 -26.98
CA VAL A 258 9.61 -10.19 -25.90
C VAL A 258 10.33 -9.74 -24.63
N THR A 259 9.96 -8.60 -24.08
CA THR A 259 10.43 -8.17 -22.74
C THR A 259 9.33 -8.42 -21.71
N ILE A 260 9.60 -9.22 -20.68
CA ILE A 260 8.66 -9.48 -19.59
C ILE A 260 9.02 -8.60 -18.40
N VAL A 261 8.05 -7.76 -17.95
CA VAL A 261 8.23 -6.87 -16.81
C VAL A 261 7.33 -7.32 -15.65
N THR A 262 7.92 -7.74 -14.54
CA THR A 262 7.22 -8.38 -13.42
C THR A 262 7.55 -7.75 -12.07
N PRO A 263 6.58 -7.65 -11.14
CA PRO A 263 6.91 -7.39 -9.75
C PRO A 263 7.35 -8.69 -9.04
N VAL A 264 8.07 -8.54 -7.92
CA VAL A 264 8.37 -9.64 -6.98
C VAL A 264 7.28 -9.71 -5.92
N TRP A 265 6.69 -10.90 -5.74
CA TRP A 265 5.76 -11.24 -4.67
C TRP A 265 6.34 -12.37 -3.82
N VAL A 266 6.54 -12.10 -2.55
CA VAL A 266 7.06 -13.10 -1.58
C VAL A 266 8.31 -13.82 -2.16
N PHE A 267 9.29 -13.03 -2.56
CA PHE A 267 10.58 -13.49 -3.11
C PHE A 267 10.51 -14.28 -4.43
N ALA A 268 9.44 -14.14 -5.21
CA ALA A 268 9.30 -14.79 -6.52
C ALA A 268 8.57 -13.87 -7.51
N ILE A 269 8.50 -14.30 -8.76
CA ILE A 269 7.72 -13.59 -9.79
C ILE A 269 6.24 -13.53 -9.42
N ALA A 270 5.54 -12.50 -9.90
CA ALA A 270 4.10 -12.37 -9.68
C ALA A 270 3.33 -13.56 -10.28
N ALA A 271 2.33 -14.04 -9.55
CA ALA A 271 1.56 -15.22 -9.93
C ALA A 271 0.87 -15.13 -11.31
N PRO A 272 0.34 -13.97 -11.76
CA PRO A 272 -0.15 -13.83 -13.13
C PRO A 272 0.94 -13.97 -14.19
N VAL A 273 2.17 -13.48 -13.90
CA VAL A 273 3.32 -13.64 -14.82
C VAL A 273 3.77 -15.09 -14.86
N ARG A 274 3.69 -15.80 -13.73
CA ARG A 274 3.98 -17.26 -13.71
C ARG A 274 3.03 -18.02 -14.61
N GLU A 275 1.74 -17.72 -14.60
CA GLU A 275 0.76 -18.34 -15.51
C GLU A 275 1.05 -17.97 -16.97
N PHE A 276 1.39 -16.70 -17.24
CA PHE A 276 1.79 -16.28 -18.57
C PHE A 276 2.99 -17.10 -19.09
N CYS A 277 4.06 -17.22 -18.29
CA CYS A 277 5.24 -18.01 -18.67
C CYS A 277 4.89 -19.49 -18.94
N ARG A 278 4.03 -20.11 -18.13
CA ARG A 278 3.56 -21.48 -18.33
C ARG A 278 2.77 -21.65 -19.63
N ARG A 279 1.86 -20.72 -19.91
CA ARG A 279 0.99 -20.75 -21.09
C ARG A 279 1.76 -20.60 -22.39
N PHE A 280 2.84 -19.82 -22.39
CA PHE A 280 3.65 -19.53 -23.57
C PHE A 280 5.01 -20.25 -23.57
N ALA A 281 5.15 -21.33 -22.78
CA ALA A 281 6.35 -22.14 -22.72
C ALA A 281 6.75 -22.68 -24.11
N GLY A 282 8.00 -22.44 -24.52
CA GLY A 282 8.55 -22.85 -25.83
C GLY A 282 8.00 -22.11 -27.06
N ARG A 283 7.21 -21.04 -26.85
CA ARG A 283 6.61 -20.26 -27.93
C ARG A 283 7.28 -18.89 -28.15
N ILE A 284 8.10 -18.41 -27.21
CA ILE A 284 8.82 -17.14 -27.30
C ILE A 284 10.23 -17.41 -27.78
N ARG A 285 10.69 -16.70 -28.82
CA ARG A 285 12.00 -16.88 -29.46
C ARG A 285 13.13 -16.27 -28.67
N GLU A 286 13.03 -14.96 -28.40
CA GLU A 286 13.99 -14.19 -27.61
C GLU A 286 13.25 -13.46 -26.50
N VAL A 287 13.84 -13.47 -25.29
CA VAL A 287 13.19 -12.87 -24.11
C VAL A 287 14.19 -12.14 -23.24
N ASP A 288 13.76 -10.95 -22.78
CA ASP A 288 14.43 -10.16 -21.75
C ASP A 288 13.55 -10.03 -20.53
N TYR A 289 14.17 -9.81 -19.35
CA TYR A 289 13.43 -9.62 -18.13
C TYR A 289 13.75 -8.30 -17.43
N ILE A 290 12.70 -7.65 -16.94
CA ILE A 290 12.79 -6.52 -16.00
C ILE A 290 12.01 -6.89 -14.75
N VAL A 291 12.71 -7.02 -13.62
CA VAL A 291 12.11 -7.39 -12.34
C VAL A 291 12.10 -6.19 -11.42
N VAL A 292 10.91 -5.79 -10.95
CA VAL A 292 10.72 -4.63 -10.06
C VAL A 292 10.39 -5.10 -8.65
N HIS A 293 11.19 -4.68 -7.67
CA HIS A 293 11.09 -5.13 -6.29
C HIS A 293 11.41 -4.02 -5.28
N HIS A 294 11.30 -4.30 -3.97
CA HIS A 294 11.50 -3.32 -2.90
C HIS A 294 12.87 -3.45 -2.19
N MET A 295 13.53 -4.59 -2.32
CA MET A 295 14.77 -4.92 -1.58
C MET A 295 16.03 -4.36 -2.24
N ASN A 296 17.14 -4.36 -1.50
CA ASN A 296 18.46 -3.93 -2.02
C ASN A 296 19.24 -5.06 -2.72
N ALA A 297 18.71 -6.28 -2.72
CA ALA A 297 19.33 -7.44 -3.36
C ALA A 297 18.81 -7.59 -4.79
N ARG A 298 19.65 -8.09 -5.71
CA ARG A 298 19.28 -8.50 -7.05
C ARG A 298 18.46 -9.81 -6.99
N PHE A 299 17.46 -9.95 -7.85
CA PHE A 299 16.57 -11.11 -7.86
C PHE A 299 16.85 -12.04 -9.05
N ASP A 300 18.05 -12.62 -9.12
CA ASP A 300 18.43 -13.56 -10.17
C ASP A 300 17.54 -14.81 -10.18
N SER A 301 17.10 -15.27 -9.01
CA SER A 301 16.18 -16.39 -8.89
C SER A 301 14.82 -16.18 -9.59
N ALA A 302 14.40 -14.94 -9.79
CA ALA A 302 13.20 -14.63 -10.56
C ALA A 302 13.42 -14.81 -12.07
N ALA A 303 14.60 -14.48 -12.56
CA ALA A 303 14.98 -14.75 -13.97
C ALA A 303 15.11 -16.24 -14.22
N GLU A 304 15.77 -16.98 -13.34
CA GLU A 304 15.91 -18.44 -13.41
C GLU A 304 14.53 -19.16 -13.37
N GLU A 305 13.61 -18.67 -12.54
CA GLU A 305 12.25 -19.18 -12.50
C GLU A 305 11.53 -18.98 -13.84
N MET A 306 11.66 -17.79 -14.46
CA MET A 306 11.04 -17.49 -15.76
C MET A 306 11.67 -18.32 -16.88
N ASP A 307 13.00 -18.49 -16.92
CA ASP A 307 13.69 -19.36 -17.88
C ASP A 307 13.15 -20.80 -17.84
N THR A 308 13.01 -21.31 -16.61
CA THR A 308 12.49 -22.68 -16.39
C THR A 308 11.06 -22.83 -16.88
N LEU A 309 10.20 -21.86 -16.60
CA LEU A 309 8.79 -21.89 -16.99
C LEU A 309 8.58 -21.68 -18.48
N LEU A 310 9.32 -20.76 -19.09
CA LEU A 310 9.27 -20.48 -20.53
C LEU A 310 9.98 -21.52 -21.38
N LYS A 311 10.88 -22.31 -20.78
CA LYS A 311 11.80 -23.22 -21.51
C LYS A 311 12.68 -22.47 -22.54
N THR A 312 13.00 -21.22 -22.25
CA THR A 312 13.81 -20.32 -23.07
C THR A 312 14.70 -19.52 -22.14
N LYS A 313 15.99 -19.43 -22.45
CA LYS A 313 16.93 -18.64 -21.64
C LYS A 313 16.85 -17.16 -22.06
N HIS A 314 16.87 -16.27 -21.06
CA HIS A 314 16.84 -14.83 -21.31
C HIS A 314 18.16 -14.34 -21.93
N THR A 315 18.07 -13.27 -22.74
CA THR A 315 19.20 -12.57 -23.34
C THR A 315 19.71 -11.46 -22.43
N ALA A 316 18.80 -10.72 -21.79
CA ALA A 316 19.15 -9.67 -20.85
C ALA A 316 18.24 -9.70 -19.61
N PHE A 317 18.80 -9.25 -18.46
CA PHE A 317 18.08 -9.19 -17.21
C PHE A 317 18.42 -7.91 -16.44
N VAL A 318 17.39 -7.17 -16.04
CA VAL A 318 17.49 -5.96 -15.24
C VAL A 318 16.68 -6.10 -13.95
N SER A 319 17.35 -5.91 -12.81
CA SER A 319 16.73 -5.90 -11.49
C SER A 319 16.59 -4.47 -11.00
N ILE A 320 15.36 -4.01 -10.70
CA ILE A 320 15.07 -2.63 -10.36
C ILE A 320 14.41 -2.54 -8.98
N ARG A 321 15.08 -1.86 -8.06
CA ARG A 321 14.47 -1.51 -6.78
C ARG A 321 13.53 -0.31 -6.95
N CYS A 322 12.30 -0.44 -6.47
CA CYS A 322 11.32 0.64 -6.39
C CYS A 322 10.91 0.89 -4.94
N ARG A 323 11.11 2.12 -4.45
CA ARG A 323 10.57 2.59 -3.17
C ARG A 323 9.69 3.81 -3.41
N THR A 324 8.38 3.65 -3.23
CA THR A 324 7.37 4.74 -3.39
C THR A 324 7.53 5.54 -4.69
N GLY A 325 7.79 4.86 -5.82
CA GLY A 325 7.93 5.48 -7.15
C GLY A 325 9.33 5.98 -7.49
N LYS A 326 10.33 5.81 -6.60
CA LYS A 326 11.75 6.07 -6.90
C LYS A 326 12.41 4.77 -7.32
N PHE A 327 13.00 4.76 -8.51
CA PHE A 327 13.61 3.57 -9.12
C PHE A 327 15.13 3.64 -9.04
N LYS A 328 15.76 2.49 -8.80
CA LYS A 328 17.22 2.31 -8.84
C LYS A 328 17.53 0.92 -9.40
N ILE A 329 18.36 0.86 -10.44
CA ILE A 329 18.89 -0.40 -10.95
C ILE A 329 19.81 -1.00 -9.90
N ILE A 330 19.69 -2.29 -9.68
CA ILE A 330 20.56 -3.08 -8.80
C ILE A 330 21.50 -3.87 -9.72
N PRO A 331 22.80 -3.63 -9.62
CA PRO A 331 23.81 -4.28 -10.48
C PRO A 331 23.90 -5.78 -10.25
#